data_b1702f15c1a21bad348c40d6a6f0f49b
#
_entry.id   b1702f15c1a21bad348c40d6a6f0f49b
#
_cell.length_a   1.000
_cell.length_b   1.000
_cell.length_c   1.000
_cell.angle_alpha   90.00
_cell.angle_beta   90.00
_cell.angle_gamma   90.00
#
_symmetry.space_group_name_H-M   'P 1'
#
loop_
_entity.id
_entity.type
_entity.pdbx_description
1 polymer ?
#
loop_
_entity_poly.entity_id
_entity_poly.type
_entity_poly.pdbx_seq_one_letter_code
_entity_poly.pdbx_strand_id
1 'polypeptide(L)'
;MNAPPDRRFFLLGSLASAAAFARPLGARPAPGPQPTLILVQLTGGHDGLSMLVPYADDAYARARENLRIDAKDVLRIDGRVGLHSELKRLRELFGIGRLALFEGVGYPDPNRSHFRSMDIWHAADARGRGLAAGWIGRSVERLAEATPLAVV
;
A
#
# COMPACT_ATOMS: atom_id res chain seq x y z
N MET A 1 -34.19 21.31 66.53
CA MET A 1 -34.42 19.85 66.44
C MET A 1 -34.34 19.47 64.95
N ASN A 2 -33.20 18.97 64.57
CA ASN A 2 -33.00 18.52 63.14
C ASN A 2 -33.40 17.04 63.04
N ALA A 3 -34.39 16.72 62.22
CA ALA A 3 -34.77 15.35 61.91
C ALA A 3 -33.65 14.67 61.15
N PRO A 4 -33.34 13.38 61.43
CA PRO A 4 -32.31 12.66 60.64
C PRO A 4 -32.78 12.41 59.22
N PRO A 5 -31.86 12.40 58.24
CA PRO A 5 -32.21 12.18 56.84
C PRO A 5 -32.80 10.78 56.65
N ASP A 6 -33.91 10.72 55.91
CA ASP A 6 -34.69 9.52 55.66
C ASP A 6 -33.84 8.49 54.86
N ARG A 7 -33.80 7.26 55.33
CA ARG A 7 -33.07 6.12 54.74
C ARG A 7 -33.40 5.91 53.25
N ARG A 8 -34.57 6.33 52.81
CA ARG A 8 -35.00 6.25 51.42
C ARG A 8 -34.23 7.18 50.48
N PHE A 9 -33.82 8.35 50.99
CA PHE A 9 -32.99 9.28 50.18
C PHE A 9 -31.55 8.77 50.02
N PHE A 10 -31.02 8.01 50.96
CA PHE A 10 -29.67 7.45 50.87
C PHE A 10 -29.60 6.31 49.83
N LEU A 11 -30.65 5.49 49.73
CA LEU A 11 -30.72 4.39 48.78
C LEU A 11 -30.93 4.88 47.34
N LEU A 12 -31.71 5.94 47.14
CA LEU A 12 -31.90 6.54 45.82
C LEU A 12 -30.65 7.30 45.32
N GLY A 13 -29.90 7.94 46.20
CA GLY A 13 -28.65 8.60 45.87
C GLY A 13 -27.53 7.64 45.47
N SER A 14 -27.46 6.47 46.08
CA SER A 14 -26.45 5.45 45.78
C SER A 14 -26.72 4.69 44.45
N LEU A 15 -27.98 4.51 44.06
CA LEU A 15 -28.35 3.91 42.79
C LEU A 15 -28.10 4.87 41.62
N ALA A 16 -28.29 6.17 41.75
CA ALA A 16 -28.01 7.16 40.77
C ALA A 16 -26.50 7.31 40.50
N SER A 17 -25.67 7.18 41.52
CA SER A 17 -24.21 7.25 41.40
C SER A 17 -23.61 5.99 40.74
N ALA A 18 -24.21 4.81 40.92
CA ALA A 18 -23.75 3.59 40.25
C ALA A 18 -24.05 3.57 38.75
N ALA A 19 -25.10 4.21 38.32
CA ALA A 19 -25.44 4.31 36.88
C ALA A 19 -24.50 5.25 36.10
N ALA A 20 -23.89 6.23 36.77
CA ALA A 20 -22.95 7.16 36.14
C ALA A 20 -21.57 6.54 35.80
N PHE A 21 -21.23 5.40 36.45
CA PHE A 21 -19.99 4.68 36.23
C PHE A 21 -20.15 3.42 35.34
N ALA A 22 -21.37 3.05 34.95
CA ALA A 22 -21.62 2.00 34.01
C ALA A 22 -21.33 2.50 32.59
N ARG A 23 -20.07 2.88 32.29
CA ARG A 23 -19.58 2.85 30.94
C ARG A 23 -19.64 1.39 30.50
N PRO A 24 -20.26 1.07 29.35
CA PRO A 24 -20.17 -0.28 28.83
C PRO A 24 -18.69 -0.59 28.60
N LEU A 25 -18.11 -1.41 29.50
CA LEU A 25 -16.83 -2.01 29.27
C LEU A 25 -17.00 -2.90 28.03
N GLY A 26 -16.57 -2.40 26.86
CA GLY A 26 -16.45 -3.25 25.70
C GLY A 26 -17.14 -2.82 24.40
N ALA A 27 -17.78 -1.68 24.33
CA ALA A 27 -18.09 -1.15 22.99
C ALA A 27 -16.81 -0.60 22.36
N ARG A 28 -15.99 -1.51 21.83
CA ARG A 28 -14.94 -1.13 20.89
C ARG A 28 -15.65 -0.44 19.72
N PRO A 29 -15.28 0.79 19.32
CA PRO A 29 -15.86 1.40 18.14
C PRO A 29 -15.76 0.40 17.01
N ALA A 30 -16.84 0.21 16.25
CA ALA A 30 -16.76 -0.59 15.04
C ALA A 30 -15.60 -0.05 14.20
N PRO A 31 -14.69 -0.89 13.73
CA PRO A 31 -13.58 -0.43 12.89
C PRO A 31 -14.21 0.31 11.71
N GLY A 32 -13.76 1.57 11.51
CA GLY A 32 -14.10 2.33 10.32
C GLY A 32 -13.70 1.56 9.07
N PRO A 33 -14.08 2.02 7.87
CA PRO A 33 -13.70 1.35 6.63
C PRO A 33 -12.18 1.16 6.59
N GLN A 34 -11.75 -0.10 6.61
CA GLN A 34 -10.34 -0.45 6.62
C GLN A 34 -9.78 -0.29 5.21
N PRO A 35 -8.59 0.31 5.04
CA PRO A 35 -7.97 0.37 3.72
C PRO A 35 -7.64 -1.04 3.24
N THR A 36 -7.94 -1.32 1.96
CA THR A 36 -7.64 -2.59 1.31
C THR A 36 -6.42 -2.40 0.41
N LEU A 37 -5.37 -3.21 0.61
CA LEU A 37 -4.23 -3.27 -0.29
C LEU A 37 -4.48 -4.36 -1.34
N ILE A 38 -4.48 -3.96 -2.60
CA ILE A 38 -4.54 -4.88 -3.74
C ILE A 38 -3.16 -4.89 -4.40
N LEU A 39 -2.52 -6.06 -4.44
CA LEU A 39 -1.26 -6.26 -5.13
C LEU A 39 -1.49 -6.96 -6.45
N VAL A 40 -1.11 -6.32 -7.56
CA VAL A 40 -1.14 -6.91 -8.88
C VAL A 40 0.28 -7.19 -9.32
N GLN A 41 0.67 -8.47 -9.34
CA GLN A 41 1.98 -8.90 -9.80
C GLN A 41 1.91 -9.31 -11.27
N LEU A 42 2.63 -8.58 -12.13
CA LEU A 42 2.75 -8.90 -13.55
C LEU A 42 3.99 -9.77 -13.76
N THR A 43 3.78 -11.07 -13.92
CA THR A 43 4.85 -12.05 -14.11
C THR A 43 4.88 -12.57 -15.54
N GLY A 44 6.05 -13.04 -15.98
CA GLY A 44 6.20 -13.76 -17.24
C GLY A 44 5.88 -12.96 -18.50
N GLY A 45 6.83 -12.29 -19.07
CA GLY A 45 6.67 -11.62 -20.36
C GLY A 45 6.13 -10.19 -20.30
N HIS A 46 5.94 -9.62 -19.12
CA HIS A 46 5.63 -8.19 -19.00
C HIS A 46 6.83 -7.34 -19.41
N ASP A 47 6.64 -6.43 -20.38
CA ASP A 47 7.63 -5.47 -20.82
C ASP A 47 7.40 -4.09 -20.16
N GLY A 48 8.10 -3.82 -19.06
CA GLY A 48 7.99 -2.56 -18.33
C GLY A 48 8.36 -1.32 -19.16
N LEU A 49 9.29 -1.46 -20.11
CA LEU A 49 9.70 -0.36 -20.99
C LEU A 49 8.67 -0.03 -22.08
N SER A 50 7.73 -0.93 -22.35
CA SER A 50 6.56 -0.63 -23.18
C SER A 50 5.40 -0.06 -22.37
N MET A 51 5.39 -0.24 -21.06
CA MET A 51 4.38 0.34 -20.17
C MET A 51 4.71 1.78 -19.76
N LEU A 52 5.94 2.00 -19.28
CA LEU A 52 6.50 3.31 -18.97
C LEU A 52 7.70 3.55 -19.87
N VAL A 53 7.48 4.33 -20.90
CA VAL A 53 8.36 4.51 -22.05
C VAL A 53 9.32 5.66 -21.80
N PRO A 54 10.63 5.43 -21.72
CA PRO A 54 11.62 6.51 -21.61
C PRO A 54 11.92 7.12 -22.98
N TYR A 55 10.94 7.76 -23.58
CA TYR A 55 10.96 8.22 -24.97
C TYR A 55 12.06 9.25 -25.29
N ALA A 56 12.61 9.91 -24.27
CA ALA A 56 13.67 10.90 -24.44
C ALA A 56 15.07 10.30 -24.19
N ASP A 57 15.18 8.99 -23.92
CA ASP A 57 16.45 8.32 -23.67
C ASP A 57 17.02 7.72 -24.97
N ASP A 58 18.16 8.23 -25.39
CA ASP A 58 18.85 7.71 -26.60
C ASP A 58 19.29 6.25 -26.44
N ALA A 59 19.58 5.79 -25.21
CA ALA A 59 19.93 4.40 -24.97
C ALA A 59 18.71 3.49 -25.21
N TYR A 60 17.52 3.92 -24.79
CA TYR A 60 16.27 3.22 -25.11
C TYR A 60 16.06 3.13 -26.62
N ALA A 61 16.24 4.24 -27.34
CA ALA A 61 16.05 4.28 -28.79
C ALA A 61 17.03 3.34 -29.53
N ARG A 62 18.31 3.33 -29.13
CA ARG A 62 19.33 2.44 -29.71
C ARG A 62 19.11 0.97 -29.37
N ALA A 63 18.71 0.67 -28.12
CA ALA A 63 18.53 -0.71 -27.69
C ALA A 63 17.25 -1.35 -28.24
N ARG A 64 16.31 -0.56 -28.75
CA ARG A 64 14.98 -1.01 -29.19
C ARG A 64 14.61 -0.46 -30.57
N GLU A 65 15.51 -0.53 -31.53
CA GLU A 65 15.32 0.04 -32.87
C GLU A 65 13.96 -0.32 -33.51
N ASN A 66 13.51 -1.57 -33.34
CA ASN A 66 12.26 -2.08 -33.91
C ASN A 66 11.06 -2.10 -32.95
N LEU A 67 11.29 -1.92 -31.63
CA LEU A 67 10.26 -2.05 -30.61
C LEU A 67 10.03 -0.76 -29.83
N ARG A 68 10.78 0.28 -30.14
CA ARG A 68 10.62 1.57 -29.46
C ARG A 68 9.26 2.19 -29.77
N ILE A 69 8.72 2.86 -28.79
CA ILE A 69 7.52 3.68 -28.94
C ILE A 69 7.98 5.14 -29.03
N ASP A 70 7.57 5.83 -30.07
CA ASP A 70 7.98 7.20 -30.31
C ASP A 70 7.28 8.19 -29.35
N ALA A 71 7.91 9.34 -29.10
CA ALA A 71 7.40 10.40 -28.23
C ALA A 71 5.99 10.92 -28.60
N LYS A 72 5.57 10.76 -29.86
CA LYS A 72 4.23 11.13 -30.34
C LYS A 72 3.15 10.12 -29.95
N ASP A 73 3.54 8.87 -29.66
CA ASP A 73 2.65 7.74 -29.43
C ASP A 73 2.54 7.38 -27.93
N VAL A 74 3.06 8.23 -27.03
CA VAL A 74 2.98 8.06 -25.59
C VAL A 74 2.05 9.09 -24.95
N LEU A 75 1.48 8.72 -23.81
CA LEU A 75 0.79 9.64 -22.91
C LEU A 75 1.84 10.25 -21.97
N ARG A 76 2.32 11.43 -22.28
CA ARG A 76 3.42 12.08 -21.56
C ARG A 76 3.12 12.24 -20.08
N ILE A 77 4.10 11.89 -19.25
CA ILE A 77 4.13 12.10 -17.80
C ILE A 77 4.96 13.35 -17.51
N ASP A 78 6.16 13.40 -18.04
CA ASP A 78 7.09 14.53 -17.96
C ASP A 78 7.87 14.70 -19.26
N GLY A 79 8.99 15.42 -19.22
CA GLY A 79 9.88 15.63 -20.37
C GLY A 79 10.71 14.41 -20.78
N ARG A 80 10.69 13.31 -20.01
CA ARG A 80 11.55 12.14 -20.19
C ARG A 80 10.78 10.86 -20.44
N VAL A 81 9.65 10.68 -19.76
CA VAL A 81 8.89 9.43 -19.77
C VAL A 81 7.42 9.65 -20.09
N GLY A 82 6.79 8.63 -20.64
CA GLY A 82 5.36 8.59 -20.89
C GLY A 82 4.80 7.19 -20.73
N LEU A 83 3.51 7.09 -20.46
CA LEU A 83 2.80 5.82 -20.42
C LEU A 83 2.43 5.40 -21.85
N HIS A 84 2.32 4.09 -22.06
CA HIS A 84 1.76 3.55 -23.29
C HIS A 84 0.40 4.18 -23.62
N SER A 85 0.09 4.40 -24.90
CA SER A 85 -1.15 5.06 -25.34
C SER A 85 -2.45 4.42 -24.82
N GLU A 86 -2.44 3.12 -24.55
CA GLU A 86 -3.59 2.40 -24.02
C GLU A 86 -3.79 2.61 -22.49
N LEU A 87 -2.82 3.15 -21.79
CA LEU A 87 -2.88 3.36 -20.32
C LEU A 87 -3.52 4.70 -19.92
N LYS A 88 -4.57 5.09 -20.63
CA LYS A 88 -5.27 6.38 -20.43
C LYS A 88 -5.75 6.57 -19.01
N ARG A 89 -6.31 5.50 -18.38
CA ARG A 89 -6.78 5.55 -16.99
C ARG A 89 -5.66 5.76 -15.98
N LEU A 90 -4.49 5.15 -16.21
CA LEU A 90 -3.32 5.40 -15.36
C LEU A 90 -2.82 6.84 -15.53
N ARG A 91 -2.85 7.37 -16.75
CA ARG A 91 -2.49 8.77 -17.01
C ARG A 91 -3.43 9.75 -16.31
N GLU A 92 -4.74 9.46 -16.29
CA GLU A 92 -5.74 10.25 -15.55
C GLU A 92 -5.44 10.23 -14.04
N LEU A 93 -5.21 9.03 -13.48
CA LEU A 93 -4.86 8.88 -12.06
C LEU A 93 -3.58 9.63 -11.69
N PHE A 94 -2.58 9.62 -12.56
CA PHE A 94 -1.36 10.39 -12.36
C PHE A 94 -1.67 11.90 -12.33
N GLY A 95 -2.50 12.38 -13.26
CA GLY A 95 -2.88 13.79 -13.36
C GLY A 95 -3.60 14.34 -12.13
N ILE A 96 -4.34 13.50 -11.41
CA ILE A 96 -5.02 13.87 -10.15
C ILE A 96 -4.23 13.49 -8.89
N GLY A 97 -2.95 13.12 -9.03
CA GLY A 97 -2.07 12.78 -7.90
C GLY A 97 -2.42 11.47 -7.18
N ARG A 98 -3.12 10.54 -7.84
CA ARG A 98 -3.55 9.24 -7.30
C ARG A 98 -2.70 8.07 -7.81
N LEU A 99 -1.65 8.32 -8.55
CA LEU A 99 -0.69 7.34 -9.05
C LEU A 99 0.73 7.85 -8.80
N ALA A 100 1.57 6.98 -8.24
CA ALA A 100 3.02 7.16 -8.18
C ALA A 100 3.70 6.14 -9.10
N LEU A 101 4.73 6.57 -9.80
CA LEU A 101 5.55 5.74 -10.68
C LEU A 101 6.96 5.67 -10.10
N PHE A 102 7.51 4.47 -10.03
CA PHE A 102 8.85 4.22 -9.53
C PHE A 102 9.67 3.56 -10.61
N GLU A 103 10.74 4.22 -11.01
CA GLU A 103 11.71 3.74 -12.00
C GLU A 103 12.98 3.24 -11.31
N GLY A 104 13.78 2.45 -12.02
CA GLY A 104 15.10 2.03 -11.56
C GLY A 104 15.08 1.11 -10.33
N VAL A 105 13.93 0.46 -10.05
CA VAL A 105 13.83 -0.49 -8.94
C VAL A 105 14.52 -1.79 -9.32
N GLY A 106 15.53 -2.17 -8.57
CA GLY A 106 16.33 -3.36 -8.83
C GLY A 106 17.26 -3.69 -7.66
N TYR A 107 18.23 -4.55 -7.91
CA TYR A 107 19.27 -4.91 -6.94
C TYR A 107 20.60 -5.12 -7.66
N PRO A 108 21.76 -4.93 -6.97
CA PRO A 108 23.08 -5.17 -7.54
C PRO A 108 23.24 -6.64 -7.98
N ASP A 109 23.98 -6.86 -9.05
CA ASP A 109 24.32 -8.18 -9.60
C ASP A 109 23.09 -9.07 -9.82
N PRO A 110 22.16 -8.67 -10.71
CA PRO A 110 20.89 -9.33 -10.88
C PRO A 110 21.05 -10.79 -11.32
N ASN A 111 20.41 -11.71 -10.62
CA ASN A 111 20.40 -13.11 -10.98
C ASN A 111 19.53 -13.36 -12.21
N ARG A 112 20.07 -14.07 -13.21
CA ARG A 112 19.36 -14.36 -14.47
C ARG A 112 18.44 -15.57 -14.39
N SER A 113 18.51 -16.37 -13.32
CA SER A 113 17.54 -17.42 -13.06
C SER A 113 16.20 -16.82 -12.67
N HIS A 114 15.16 -17.11 -13.43
CA HIS A 114 13.81 -16.63 -13.13
C HIS A 114 13.35 -16.99 -11.72
N PHE A 115 13.55 -18.24 -11.31
CA PHE A 115 13.16 -18.71 -9.98
C PHE A 115 13.91 -17.95 -8.88
N ARG A 116 15.23 -17.88 -8.97
CA ARG A 116 16.03 -17.18 -7.96
C ARG A 116 15.74 -15.67 -7.94
N SER A 117 15.55 -15.05 -9.08
CA SER A 117 15.18 -13.64 -9.16
C SER A 117 13.84 -13.37 -8.50
N MET A 118 12.84 -14.23 -8.73
CA MET A 118 11.51 -14.10 -8.10
C MET A 118 11.59 -14.25 -6.58
N ASP A 119 12.39 -15.21 -6.06
CA ASP A 119 12.63 -15.35 -4.62
C ASP A 119 13.21 -14.05 -4.02
N ILE A 120 14.19 -13.45 -4.70
CA ILE A 120 14.82 -12.21 -4.28
C ILE A 120 13.80 -11.07 -4.26
N TRP A 121 12.97 -10.94 -5.30
CA TRP A 121 11.93 -9.93 -5.37
C TRP A 121 10.86 -10.12 -4.29
N HIS A 122 10.38 -11.33 -4.08
CA HIS A 122 9.38 -11.63 -3.06
C HIS A 122 9.91 -11.39 -1.65
N ALA A 123 11.18 -11.75 -1.40
CA ALA A 123 11.82 -11.50 -0.12
C ALA A 123 12.27 -10.03 0.07
N ALA A 124 12.50 -9.29 -1.03
CA ALA A 124 13.28 -8.07 -1.07
C ALA A 124 14.63 -8.25 -0.34
N ASP A 125 15.30 -9.36 -0.66
CA ASP A 125 16.53 -9.78 0.00
C ASP A 125 17.57 -10.29 -1.02
N ALA A 126 18.21 -9.37 -1.71
CA ALA A 126 19.26 -9.69 -2.67
C ALA A 126 20.48 -10.38 -2.03
N ARG A 127 20.70 -10.21 -0.72
CA ARG A 127 21.84 -10.75 0.02
C ARG A 127 21.60 -12.17 0.54
N GLY A 128 20.37 -12.70 0.43
CA GLY A 128 20.06 -14.06 0.87
C GLY A 128 20.15 -14.27 2.39
N ARG A 129 19.75 -13.28 3.19
CA ARG A 129 19.76 -13.33 4.66
C ARG A 129 18.79 -14.34 5.24
N GLY A 130 17.97 -14.99 4.37
CA GLY A 130 17.00 -15.99 4.80
C GLY A 130 15.85 -15.41 5.60
N LEU A 131 15.30 -14.26 5.18
CA LEU A 131 14.17 -13.65 5.84
C LEU A 131 12.94 -14.57 5.80
N ALA A 132 12.35 -14.84 6.95
CA ALA A 132 11.24 -15.78 7.09
C ALA A 132 9.94 -15.29 6.42
N ALA A 133 9.77 -13.97 6.28
CA ALA A 133 8.61 -13.36 5.64
C ALA A 133 9.01 -12.54 4.42
N GLY A 134 8.18 -12.52 3.37
CA GLY A 134 8.31 -11.64 2.23
C GLY A 134 8.14 -10.16 2.59
N TRP A 135 8.54 -9.26 1.70
CA TRP A 135 8.47 -7.82 1.98
C TRP A 135 7.05 -7.32 2.24
N ILE A 136 6.05 -7.91 1.57
CA ILE A 136 4.65 -7.56 1.78
C ILE A 136 4.22 -7.92 3.20
N GLY A 137 4.50 -9.15 3.65
CA GLY A 137 4.18 -9.58 5.01
C GLY A 137 4.79 -8.65 6.05
N ARG A 138 6.08 -8.34 5.92
CA ARG A 138 6.76 -7.39 6.81
C ARG A 138 6.16 -5.97 6.77
N SER A 139 5.66 -5.54 5.60
CA SER A 139 5.02 -4.23 5.47
C SER A 139 3.64 -4.21 6.14
N VAL A 140 2.86 -5.28 5.97
CA VAL A 140 1.54 -5.43 6.59
C VAL A 140 1.67 -5.51 8.11
N GLU A 141 2.64 -6.26 8.65
CA GLU A 141 2.92 -6.32 10.08
C GLU A 141 3.19 -4.92 10.67
N ARG A 142 4.07 -4.14 10.04
CA ARG A 142 4.37 -2.77 10.47
C ARG A 142 3.16 -1.83 10.39
N LEU A 143 2.34 -1.99 9.36
CA LEU A 143 1.11 -1.21 9.22
C LEU A 143 0.08 -1.62 10.28
N ALA A 144 0.00 -2.91 10.62
CA ALA A 144 -0.89 -3.43 11.66
C ALA A 144 -0.49 -2.94 13.07
N GLU A 145 0.82 -2.79 13.34
CA GLU A 145 1.32 -2.18 14.58
C GLU A 145 0.91 -0.70 14.67
N ALA A 146 0.91 0.02 13.56
CA ALA A 146 0.54 1.42 13.49
C ALA A 146 -0.98 1.66 13.40
N THR A 147 -1.73 0.69 12.85
CA THR A 147 -3.17 0.78 12.62
C THR A 147 -3.75 -0.63 12.69
N PRO A 148 -4.77 -0.92 13.54
CA PRO A 148 -5.36 -2.25 13.60
C PRO A 148 -5.97 -2.61 12.25
N LEU A 149 -5.29 -3.49 11.51
CA LEU A 149 -5.74 -4.03 10.23
C LEU A 149 -6.56 -5.30 10.49
N ALA A 150 -7.74 -5.40 9.89
CA ALA A 150 -8.42 -6.67 9.78
C ALA A 150 -7.83 -7.44 8.61
N VAL A 151 -7.25 -8.62 8.87
CA VAL A 151 -6.86 -9.57 7.84
C VAL A 151 -8.08 -10.47 7.60
N VAL A 152 -8.61 -10.43 6.38
CA VAL A 152 -9.70 -11.29 5.93
C VAL A 152 -9.13 -12.41 5.08
#